data_f4c38e360faff9b00d9d4eb4b9821fc1
#
_entry.id   f4c38e360faff9b00d9d4eb4b9821fc1
#
_cell.length_a   1.000
_cell.length_b   1.000
_cell.length_c   1.000
_cell.angle_alpha   90.00
_cell.angle_beta   90.00
_cell.angle_gamma   90.00
#
_symmetry.space_group_name_H-M   'P 1'
#
loop_
_entity.id
_entity.type
_entity.pdbx_description
1 polymer ?
#
loop_
_entity_poly.entity_id
_entity_poly.type
_entity_poly.pdbx_seq_one_letter_code
_entity_poly.pdbx_strand_id
1 'polypeptide(L)'
;MSGTRITDQQVRLYMSKRKHHSQEIAAAKAGISVRSARRIEGDATMPSQKPRGYWRSRPDPFADVWDTEVVPMLANAPQLQAITILRKLQDDHAGQYPDSTRRTLERRVRQWRAMSGPPKEVFFPQQHEPGARGLSDFTDMAEVRVTIAGIQFDHRLYHFVLAFSRWEYINVVEGGESFEALSMGLQNALWQAGGCPREHRTDSLSAAFRNLADEDDFTARYAALLEHYGMHGTRNNRGLGHENGSVESSHRYLKEAVDQALMLRGHRDFADRAAYNEFLREIVMRRNRRNAAAFRLERAQLMDLPPRRTTDFVEEEARVTRCSTFTVRGILYSAPSRLIGHRLKVRVYGDRLDCYLSGALVHSTPRGSRAGDNRRSLDYRHFIESLKRKPQAFKGLAFRDELFPREAYRRTWEQLEVRLAQREACKTMVGLLELAAMDGVEALLAARLNALLVDSNLPDLKALREEFAPRHATCPVVNVEMPPVSSYDDLLHKEVAA
;
A
#
# COMPACT_ATOMS: atom_id res chain seq x y z
N MET A 1 34.75 -20.74 21.76
CA MET A 1 33.61 -21.42 22.39
C MET A 1 33.38 -20.79 23.76
N SER A 2 32.25 -20.19 23.99
CA SER A 2 31.85 -19.64 25.29
C SER A 2 31.57 -20.80 26.23
N GLY A 3 32.36 -20.97 27.27
CA GLY A 3 32.18 -22.05 28.25
C GLY A 3 30.87 -21.91 29.00
N THR A 4 30.11 -22.98 29.12
CA THR A 4 28.86 -23.02 29.87
C THR A 4 29.15 -22.69 31.37
N ARG A 5 28.35 -21.76 31.91
CA ARG A 5 28.51 -21.30 33.30
C ARG A 5 28.12 -22.42 34.26
N ILE A 6 29.01 -22.75 35.23
CA ILE A 6 28.74 -23.77 36.24
C ILE A 6 27.62 -23.32 37.17
N THR A 7 26.68 -24.21 37.45
CA THR A 7 25.51 -23.96 38.31
C THR A 7 25.79 -24.45 39.74
N ASP A 8 25.07 -23.93 40.73
CA ASP A 8 25.15 -24.40 42.12
C ASP A 8 24.85 -25.89 42.23
N GLN A 9 23.93 -26.41 41.40
CA GLN A 9 23.59 -27.83 41.39
C GLN A 9 24.78 -28.69 40.95
N GLN A 10 25.54 -28.25 39.95
CA GLN A 10 26.76 -28.94 39.50
C GLN A 10 27.84 -28.91 40.57
N VAL A 11 28.00 -27.80 41.28
CA VAL A 11 28.94 -27.71 42.42
C VAL A 11 28.56 -28.69 43.55
N ARG A 12 27.28 -28.69 43.96
CA ARG A 12 26.79 -29.63 45.00
C ARG A 12 26.95 -31.08 44.56
N LEU A 13 26.65 -31.41 43.32
CA LEU A 13 26.82 -32.76 42.78
C LEU A 13 28.29 -33.16 42.77
N TYR A 14 29.18 -32.25 42.34
CA TYR A 14 30.62 -32.48 42.38
C TYR A 14 31.11 -32.77 43.80
N MET A 15 30.79 -31.94 44.78
CA MET A 15 31.19 -32.10 46.17
C MET A 15 30.66 -33.42 46.79
N SER A 16 29.44 -33.82 46.47
CA SER A 16 28.87 -35.10 46.87
C SER A 16 29.64 -36.28 46.26
N LYS A 17 29.95 -36.27 45.00
CA LYS A 17 30.69 -37.35 44.32
C LYS A 17 32.17 -37.40 44.70
N ARG A 18 32.77 -36.27 45.05
CA ARG A 18 34.17 -36.16 45.49
C ARG A 18 34.47 -36.89 46.74
N LYS A 19 33.46 -37.13 47.60
CA LYS A 19 33.60 -37.94 48.81
C LYS A 19 33.96 -39.41 48.56
N HIS A 20 33.63 -39.95 47.40
CA HIS A 20 33.74 -41.37 47.07
C HIS A 20 34.51 -41.63 45.75
N HIS A 21 34.98 -40.62 45.08
CA HIS A 21 35.66 -40.75 43.79
C HIS A 21 36.88 -39.82 43.70
N SER A 22 37.77 -40.13 42.75
CA SER A 22 38.84 -39.21 42.36
C SER A 22 38.31 -37.91 41.80
N GLN A 23 39.12 -36.84 41.81
CA GLN A 23 38.75 -35.53 41.30
C GLN A 23 38.23 -35.58 39.83
N GLU A 24 38.91 -36.38 38.99
CA GLU A 24 38.55 -36.52 37.56
C GLU A 24 37.20 -37.21 37.36
N ILE A 25 36.98 -38.32 38.11
CA ILE A 25 35.72 -39.07 38.04
C ILE A 25 34.57 -38.24 38.62
N ALA A 26 34.76 -37.51 39.70
CA ALA A 26 33.76 -36.64 40.30
C ALA A 26 33.41 -35.46 39.37
N ALA A 27 34.41 -34.86 38.71
CA ALA A 27 34.21 -33.79 37.73
C ALA A 27 33.40 -34.26 36.52
N ALA A 28 33.75 -35.43 35.97
CA ALA A 28 33.01 -36.03 34.85
C ALA A 28 31.55 -36.31 35.23
N LYS A 29 31.28 -36.88 36.40
CA LYS A 29 29.93 -37.16 36.91
C LYS A 29 29.11 -35.90 37.16
N ALA A 30 29.74 -34.75 37.45
CA ALA A 30 29.08 -33.46 37.65
C ALA A 30 28.98 -32.65 36.34
N GLY A 31 29.50 -33.14 35.23
CA GLY A 31 29.48 -32.44 33.92
C GLY A 31 30.32 -31.16 33.92
N ILE A 32 31.44 -31.13 34.67
CA ILE A 32 32.36 -30.00 34.76
C ILE A 32 33.78 -30.44 34.37
N SER A 33 34.61 -29.47 33.91
CA SER A 33 35.99 -29.77 33.58
C SER A 33 36.83 -29.97 34.88
N VAL A 34 37.91 -30.76 34.78
CA VAL A 34 38.88 -30.96 35.90
C VAL A 34 39.47 -29.63 36.37
N ARG A 35 39.70 -28.67 35.46
CA ARG A 35 40.14 -27.32 35.81
C ARG A 35 39.09 -26.57 36.68
N SER A 36 37.82 -26.75 36.36
CA SER A 36 36.73 -26.20 37.18
C SER A 36 36.62 -26.88 38.55
N ALA A 37 36.81 -28.19 38.60
CA ALA A 37 36.85 -28.95 39.83
C ALA A 37 37.95 -28.47 40.78
N ARG A 38 39.17 -28.26 40.29
CA ARG A 38 40.29 -27.67 41.10
C ARG A 38 39.91 -26.28 41.63
N ARG A 39 39.25 -25.46 40.84
CA ARG A 39 38.81 -24.13 41.28
C ARG A 39 37.71 -24.18 42.36
N ILE A 40 36.82 -25.18 42.31
CA ILE A 40 35.77 -25.39 43.30
C ILE A 40 36.39 -25.88 44.62
N GLU A 41 37.43 -26.74 44.58
CA GLU A 41 38.15 -27.18 45.80
C GLU A 41 38.95 -26.05 46.45
N GLY A 42 39.47 -25.10 45.66
CA GLY A 42 40.17 -23.92 46.19
C GLY A 42 39.25 -22.83 46.74
N ASP A 43 38.00 -22.77 46.25
CA ASP A 43 37.01 -21.79 46.69
C ASP A 43 35.60 -22.41 46.65
N ALA A 44 35.15 -22.85 47.84
CA ALA A 44 33.88 -23.53 48.05
C ALA A 44 32.65 -22.63 47.94
N THR A 45 32.82 -21.32 47.63
CA THR A 45 31.71 -20.37 47.49
C THR A 45 30.83 -20.76 46.29
N MET A 46 29.53 -20.90 46.51
CA MET A 46 28.58 -21.24 45.45
C MET A 46 28.57 -20.19 44.35
N PRO A 47 28.41 -20.56 43.07
CA PRO A 47 28.33 -19.62 41.94
C PRO A 47 27.31 -18.51 42.12
N SER A 48 26.16 -18.78 42.77
CA SER A 48 25.13 -17.79 43.08
C SER A 48 25.55 -16.77 44.14
N GLN A 49 26.46 -17.15 45.04
CA GLN A 49 26.94 -16.31 46.12
C GLN A 49 28.16 -15.45 45.74
N LYS A 50 28.80 -15.75 44.62
CA LYS A 50 29.94 -14.95 44.15
C LYS A 50 29.47 -13.58 43.70
N PRO A 51 30.05 -12.47 44.19
CA PRO A 51 29.73 -11.14 43.73
C PRO A 51 29.98 -11.07 42.24
N ARG A 52 28.99 -10.56 41.49
CA ARG A 52 29.13 -10.32 40.03
C ARG A 52 30.21 -9.28 39.84
N GLY A 53 31.39 -9.71 39.36
CA GLY A 53 32.45 -8.78 38.97
C GLY A 53 31.93 -7.76 37.98
N TYR A 54 32.16 -6.50 38.27
CA TYR A 54 31.80 -5.40 37.39
C TYR A 54 32.77 -5.40 36.20
N TRP A 55 32.28 -5.80 35.01
CA TRP A 55 33.10 -6.02 33.80
C TRP A 55 33.59 -4.72 33.12
N ARG A 56 33.33 -3.53 33.68
CA ARG A 56 33.82 -2.28 33.10
C ARG A 56 35.28 -2.09 33.41
N SER A 57 36.13 -2.40 32.44
CA SER A 57 37.57 -2.10 32.48
C SER A 57 37.88 -0.67 32.03
N ARG A 58 36.91 0.08 31.49
CA ARG A 58 37.09 1.46 31.03
C ARG A 58 36.29 2.43 31.90
N PRO A 59 36.89 3.54 32.35
CA PRO A 59 36.16 4.60 33.06
C PRO A 59 35.03 5.14 32.18
N ASP A 60 34.02 5.70 32.80
CA ASP A 60 32.91 6.30 32.09
C ASP A 60 33.35 7.64 31.48
N PRO A 61 33.32 7.81 30.14
CA PRO A 61 33.81 9.05 29.52
C PRO A 61 32.98 10.29 29.87
N PHE A 62 31.78 10.12 30.44
CA PHE A 62 30.89 11.23 30.81
C PHE A 62 30.79 11.45 32.32
N ALA A 63 31.66 10.84 33.12
CA ALA A 63 31.56 10.94 34.58
C ALA A 63 31.59 12.41 35.05
N ASP A 64 32.49 13.21 34.51
CA ASP A 64 32.75 14.57 34.97
C ASP A 64 31.66 15.58 34.55
N VAL A 65 31.02 15.35 33.40
CA VAL A 65 30.01 16.28 32.83
C VAL A 65 28.57 15.75 33.03
N TRP A 66 28.42 14.57 33.56
CA TRP A 66 27.10 13.94 33.68
C TRP A 66 26.15 14.73 34.56
N ASP A 67 26.56 14.99 35.80
CA ASP A 67 25.73 15.66 36.79
C ASP A 67 25.70 17.19 36.61
N THR A 68 26.78 17.76 36.04
CA THR A 68 26.95 19.19 35.90
C THR A 68 26.32 19.74 34.61
N GLU A 69 26.30 18.97 33.54
CA GLU A 69 25.84 19.43 32.24
C GLU A 69 24.71 18.58 31.66
N VAL A 70 24.88 17.22 31.61
CA VAL A 70 23.91 16.35 30.94
C VAL A 70 22.59 16.22 31.70
N VAL A 71 22.65 16.05 33.03
CA VAL A 71 21.44 15.96 33.85
C VAL A 71 20.61 17.24 33.83
N PRO A 72 21.18 18.44 33.94
CA PRO A 72 20.43 19.69 33.79
C PRO A 72 19.76 19.82 32.42
N MET A 73 20.45 19.47 31.31
CA MET A 73 19.85 19.47 29.98
C MET A 73 18.65 18.51 29.90
N LEU A 74 18.78 17.31 30.46
CA LEU A 74 17.71 16.33 30.49
C LEU A 74 16.57 16.70 31.43
N ALA A 75 16.85 17.39 32.53
CA ALA A 75 15.83 17.89 33.45
C ALA A 75 14.99 19.00 32.81
N ASN A 76 15.62 19.91 32.06
CA ASN A 76 14.93 20.97 31.35
C ASN A 76 14.18 20.47 30.10
N ALA A 77 14.73 19.48 29.37
CA ALA A 77 14.15 18.93 28.16
C ALA A 77 14.37 17.40 28.11
N PRO A 78 13.53 16.60 28.78
CA PRO A 78 13.70 15.15 28.88
C PRO A 78 13.67 14.41 27.52
N GLN A 79 13.09 15.03 26.50
CA GLN A 79 13.00 14.50 25.13
C GLN A 79 14.25 14.71 24.29
N LEU A 80 15.25 15.48 24.74
CA LEU A 80 16.51 15.72 24.02
C LEU A 80 17.15 14.41 23.57
N GLN A 81 17.44 14.29 22.29
CA GLN A 81 18.12 13.12 21.77
C GLN A 81 19.56 13.04 22.25
N ALA A 82 20.03 11.83 22.58
CA ALA A 82 21.42 11.64 23.04
C ALA A 82 22.45 12.13 22.02
N ILE A 83 22.14 12.05 20.71
CA ILE A 83 23.03 12.59 19.66
C ILE A 83 23.13 14.12 19.72
N THR A 84 22.06 14.82 20.05
CA THR A 84 22.06 16.28 20.20
C THR A 84 22.88 16.69 21.41
N ILE A 85 22.77 15.95 22.53
CA ILE A 85 23.60 16.16 23.72
C ILE A 85 25.07 15.90 23.41
N LEU A 86 25.38 14.81 22.67
CA LEU A 86 26.76 14.50 22.29
C LEU A 86 27.37 15.63 21.45
N ARG A 87 26.66 16.13 20.44
CA ARG A 87 27.14 17.24 19.60
C ARG A 87 27.42 18.49 20.41
N LYS A 88 26.50 18.83 21.33
CA LYS A 88 26.74 19.98 22.22
C LYS A 88 27.99 19.79 23.07
N LEU A 89 28.20 18.60 23.66
CA LEU A 89 29.41 18.30 24.43
C LEU A 89 30.69 18.35 23.56
N GLN A 90 30.58 17.94 22.28
CA GLN A 90 31.69 18.05 21.32
C GLN A 90 32.03 19.51 20.99
N ASP A 91 31.01 20.37 20.89
CA ASP A 91 31.16 21.79 20.61
C ASP A 91 31.74 22.51 21.84
N ASP A 92 31.24 22.21 23.04
CA ASP A 92 31.67 22.87 24.28
C ASP A 92 33.05 22.36 24.77
N HIS A 93 33.40 21.10 24.46
CA HIS A 93 34.63 20.44 24.92
C HIS A 93 35.38 19.81 23.72
N ALA A 94 35.95 20.63 22.88
CA ALA A 94 36.58 20.20 21.64
C ALA A 94 37.57 19.03 21.83
N GLY A 95 37.34 17.92 21.10
CA GLY A 95 38.22 16.76 21.07
C GLY A 95 38.07 15.76 22.24
N GLN A 96 37.20 16.02 23.25
CA GLN A 96 37.07 15.12 24.41
C GLN A 96 36.08 13.99 24.22
N TYR A 97 35.02 14.16 23.40
CA TYR A 97 33.91 13.19 23.23
C TYR A 97 33.82 12.69 21.79
N PRO A 98 34.64 11.70 21.38
CA PRO A 98 34.58 11.16 20.03
C PRO A 98 33.24 10.38 19.79
N ASP A 99 32.85 10.23 18.52
CA ASP A 99 31.60 9.53 18.13
C ASP A 99 31.50 8.11 18.67
N SER A 100 32.62 7.45 18.95
CA SER A 100 32.68 6.13 19.58
C SER A 100 32.04 6.09 20.98
N THR A 101 31.89 7.23 21.66
CA THR A 101 31.26 7.35 22.99
C THR A 101 29.73 7.42 22.91
N ARG A 102 29.14 7.62 21.72
CA ARG A 102 27.71 7.78 21.49
C ARG A 102 26.85 6.69 22.17
N ARG A 103 27.21 5.43 21.97
CA ARG A 103 26.46 4.29 22.58
C ARG A 103 26.47 4.32 24.11
N THR A 104 27.55 4.83 24.70
CA THR A 104 27.64 4.98 26.15
C THR A 104 26.70 6.06 26.64
N LEU A 105 26.64 7.21 25.94
CA LEU A 105 25.71 8.29 26.26
C LEU A 105 24.25 7.84 26.08
N GLU A 106 23.91 7.22 24.97
CA GLU A 106 22.55 6.70 24.69
C GLU A 106 22.06 5.75 25.82
N ARG A 107 22.95 4.90 26.31
CA ARG A 107 22.64 3.99 27.43
C ARG A 107 22.41 4.74 28.72
N ARG A 108 23.27 5.72 29.06
CA ARG A 108 23.12 6.56 30.27
C ARG A 108 21.86 7.41 30.22
N VAL A 109 21.56 8.06 29.12
CA VAL A 109 20.33 8.83 28.91
C VAL A 109 19.10 7.92 29.07
N ARG A 110 19.14 6.71 28.48
CA ARG A 110 18.06 5.73 28.66
C ARG A 110 17.88 5.34 30.13
N GLN A 111 18.98 5.11 30.85
CA GLN A 111 18.95 4.78 32.26
C GLN A 111 18.42 5.94 33.11
N TRP A 112 18.87 7.16 32.86
CA TRP A 112 18.36 8.34 33.55
C TRP A 112 16.86 8.54 33.30
N ARG A 113 16.41 8.41 32.07
CA ARG A 113 14.96 8.48 31.75
C ARG A 113 14.13 7.42 32.47
N ALA A 114 14.70 6.25 32.71
CA ALA A 114 13.99 5.20 33.44
C ALA A 114 13.94 5.47 34.96
N MET A 115 14.95 6.15 35.51
CA MET A 115 15.05 6.40 36.95
C MET A 115 14.50 7.76 37.38
N SER A 116 14.68 8.78 36.58
CA SER A 116 14.43 10.19 36.94
C SER A 116 13.65 10.96 35.87
N GLY A 117 13.38 10.35 34.73
CA GLY A 117 12.63 10.99 33.64
C GLY A 117 11.14 11.10 33.96
N PRO A 118 10.41 11.93 33.18
CA PRO A 118 8.97 12.08 33.34
C PRO A 118 8.24 10.76 33.08
N PRO A 119 7.03 10.57 33.64
CA PRO A 119 6.17 9.45 33.34
C PRO A 119 5.93 9.35 31.83
N LYS A 120 5.96 8.13 31.31
CA LYS A 120 5.58 7.86 29.93
C LYS A 120 4.08 7.64 29.85
N GLU A 121 3.51 7.98 28.72
CA GLU A 121 2.14 7.64 28.41
C GLU A 121 1.94 6.11 28.44
N VAL A 122 0.90 5.66 29.13
CA VAL A 122 0.55 4.25 29.26
C VAL A 122 -0.55 3.92 28.28
N PHE A 123 -0.28 3.01 27.35
CA PHE A 123 -1.29 2.48 26.45
C PHE A 123 -2.00 1.31 27.12
N PHE A 124 -3.33 1.44 27.28
CA PHE A 124 -4.15 0.37 27.84
C PHE A 124 -4.61 -0.56 26.72
N PRO A 125 -4.29 -1.88 26.78
CA PRO A 125 -4.78 -2.84 25.83
C PRO A 125 -6.31 -2.86 25.85
N GLN A 126 -6.94 -2.61 24.70
CA GLN A 126 -8.39 -2.68 24.55
C GLN A 126 -8.81 -4.12 24.27
N GLN A 127 -9.80 -4.61 25.00
CA GLN A 127 -10.46 -5.88 24.68
C GLN A 127 -11.62 -5.58 23.70
N HIS A 128 -11.64 -6.27 22.61
CA HIS A 128 -12.71 -6.18 21.61
C HIS A 128 -13.52 -7.47 21.63
N GLU A 129 -14.83 -7.34 21.57
CA GLU A 129 -15.71 -8.48 21.40
C GLU A 129 -15.79 -8.88 19.92
N PRO A 130 -15.89 -10.19 19.60
CA PRO A 130 -16.09 -10.62 18.22
C PRO A 130 -17.36 -10.02 17.60
N GLY A 131 -17.26 -9.53 16.36
CA GLY A 131 -18.37 -8.93 15.63
C GLY A 131 -18.85 -7.57 16.17
N ALA A 132 -18.16 -6.99 17.16
CA ALA A 132 -18.59 -5.73 17.74
C ALA A 132 -18.29 -4.54 16.83
N ARG A 133 -17.06 -4.44 16.29
CA ARG A 133 -16.62 -3.20 15.66
C ARG A 133 -15.77 -3.42 14.43
N GLY A 134 -16.12 -2.70 13.36
CA GLY A 134 -15.30 -2.44 12.18
C GLY A 134 -14.75 -1.02 12.20
N LEU A 135 -13.50 -0.86 11.80
CA LEU A 135 -12.80 0.41 11.73
C LEU A 135 -12.39 0.67 10.29
N SER A 136 -12.59 1.89 9.79
CA SER A 136 -12.08 2.24 8.46
C SER A 136 -11.50 3.64 8.42
N ASP A 137 -10.53 3.80 7.53
CA ASP A 137 -9.89 5.09 7.28
C ASP A 137 -9.19 5.07 5.93
N PHE A 138 -8.75 6.25 5.46
CA PHE A 138 -7.96 6.40 4.25
C PHE A 138 -6.49 6.64 4.60
N THR A 139 -5.59 5.98 3.89
CA THR A 139 -4.16 6.18 4.08
C THR A 139 -3.48 6.58 2.77
N ASP A 140 -2.65 7.61 2.83
CA ASP A 140 -1.86 8.09 1.68
C ASP A 140 -0.69 7.14 1.39
N MET A 141 -0.47 6.81 0.11
CA MET A 141 0.58 5.90 -0.34
C MET A 141 1.68 6.58 -1.16
N ALA A 142 1.72 7.91 -1.24
CA ALA A 142 2.71 8.64 -2.02
C ALA A 142 4.15 8.33 -1.60
N GLU A 143 4.40 8.14 -0.28
CA GLU A 143 5.71 7.77 0.25
C GLU A 143 6.27 6.45 -0.31
N VAL A 144 5.38 5.54 -0.71
CA VAL A 144 5.76 4.22 -1.25
C VAL A 144 6.31 4.31 -2.67
N ARG A 145 6.06 5.43 -3.39
CA ARG A 145 6.59 5.74 -4.73
C ARG A 145 6.36 4.65 -5.76
N VAL A 146 5.14 4.17 -5.86
CA VAL A 146 4.73 3.19 -6.87
C VAL A 146 4.59 3.86 -8.23
N THR A 147 5.00 3.17 -9.29
CA THR A 147 4.77 3.59 -10.66
C THR A 147 3.93 2.56 -11.42
N ILE A 148 3.13 3.03 -12.36
CA ILE A 148 2.38 2.20 -13.31
C ILE A 148 2.91 2.50 -14.72
N ALA A 149 3.48 1.51 -15.36
CA ALA A 149 4.10 1.67 -16.68
C ALA A 149 5.17 2.80 -16.73
N GLY A 150 5.92 2.97 -15.64
CA GLY A 150 6.93 4.00 -15.44
C GLY A 150 6.38 5.36 -14.98
N ILE A 151 5.07 5.56 -14.93
CA ILE A 151 4.42 6.82 -14.53
C ILE A 151 4.10 6.77 -13.03
N GLN A 152 4.48 7.82 -12.28
CA GLN A 152 4.18 7.94 -10.86
C GLN A 152 2.68 7.79 -10.60
N PHE A 153 2.33 6.95 -9.63
CA PHE A 153 0.95 6.64 -9.28
C PHE A 153 0.66 7.05 -7.83
N ASP A 154 0.25 8.31 -7.67
CA ASP A 154 -0.17 8.84 -6.38
C ASP A 154 -1.61 8.42 -6.10
N HIS A 155 -1.81 7.69 -5.01
CA HIS A 155 -3.10 7.13 -4.64
C HIS A 155 -3.24 7.02 -3.14
N ARG A 156 -4.46 6.75 -2.70
CA ARG A 156 -4.78 6.38 -1.32
C ARG A 156 -5.30 4.96 -1.27
N LEU A 157 -5.23 4.35 -0.10
CA LEU A 157 -5.96 3.12 0.19
C LEU A 157 -7.08 3.43 1.15
N TYR A 158 -8.29 2.96 0.84
CA TYR A 158 -9.31 2.71 1.84
C TYR A 158 -8.90 1.45 2.59
N HIS A 159 -8.85 1.49 3.91
CA HIS A 159 -8.46 0.39 4.76
C HIS A 159 -9.55 0.13 5.80
N PHE A 160 -10.09 -1.08 5.80
CA PHE A 160 -11.06 -1.57 6.77
C PHE A 160 -10.44 -2.67 7.62
N VAL A 161 -10.72 -2.64 8.93
CA VAL A 161 -10.19 -3.62 9.90
C VAL A 161 -11.29 -4.03 10.88
N LEU A 162 -11.50 -5.33 11.08
CA LEU A 162 -12.30 -5.84 12.18
C LEU A 162 -11.49 -5.78 13.49
N ALA A 163 -12.04 -5.16 14.53
CA ALA A 163 -11.29 -4.80 15.73
C ALA A 163 -10.80 -6.01 16.53
N PHE A 164 -11.57 -7.11 16.59
CA PHE A 164 -11.21 -8.31 17.33
C PHE A 164 -10.19 -9.18 16.58
N SER A 165 -10.50 -9.62 15.36
CA SER A 165 -9.66 -10.55 14.62
C SER A 165 -8.47 -9.90 13.93
N ARG A 166 -8.49 -8.58 13.76
CA ARG A 166 -7.56 -7.85 12.90
C ARG A 166 -7.62 -8.29 11.43
N TRP A 167 -8.74 -8.88 11.02
CA TRP A 167 -9.01 -9.12 9.61
C TRP A 167 -9.14 -7.79 8.89
N GLU A 168 -8.50 -7.66 7.73
CA GLU A 168 -8.41 -6.39 7.01
C GLU A 168 -8.79 -6.54 5.54
N TYR A 169 -9.33 -5.45 5.00
CA TYR A 169 -9.64 -5.26 3.60
C TYR A 169 -9.08 -3.91 3.14
N ILE A 170 -8.57 -3.86 1.92
CA ILE A 170 -8.11 -2.62 1.30
C ILE A 170 -8.68 -2.44 -0.10
N ASN A 171 -8.80 -1.18 -0.51
CA ASN A 171 -9.17 -0.80 -1.87
C ASN A 171 -8.39 0.44 -2.29
N VAL A 172 -7.87 0.44 -3.53
CA VAL A 172 -7.18 1.61 -4.10
C VAL A 172 -8.20 2.70 -4.40
N VAL A 173 -7.89 3.93 -3.98
CA VAL A 173 -8.73 5.12 -4.16
C VAL A 173 -7.92 6.21 -4.88
N GLU A 174 -8.39 6.60 -6.04
CA GLU A 174 -7.76 7.63 -6.87
C GLU A 174 -8.45 9.00 -6.75
N GLY A 175 -9.77 9.02 -6.66
CA GLY A 175 -10.58 10.23 -6.62
C GLY A 175 -10.52 11.04 -5.30
N GLY A 176 -9.66 10.63 -4.35
CA GLY A 176 -9.60 11.20 -3.01
C GLY A 176 -10.68 10.66 -2.08
N GLU A 177 -10.64 11.12 -0.83
CA GLU A 177 -11.62 10.75 0.18
C GLU A 177 -12.99 11.29 -0.22
N SER A 178 -13.95 10.41 -0.38
CA SER A 178 -15.32 10.75 -0.77
C SER A 178 -16.30 9.70 -0.26
N PHE A 179 -17.58 10.06 -0.18
CA PHE A 179 -18.63 9.11 0.21
C PHE A 179 -18.63 7.88 -0.73
N GLU A 180 -18.48 8.08 -2.02
CA GLU A 180 -18.47 6.98 -3.00
C GLU A 180 -17.32 6.00 -2.75
N ALA A 181 -16.13 6.52 -2.41
CA ALA A 181 -14.97 5.68 -2.09
C ALA A 181 -15.18 4.94 -0.76
N LEU A 182 -15.72 5.62 0.26
CA LEU A 182 -16.08 5.00 1.54
C LEU A 182 -17.14 3.92 1.36
N SER A 183 -18.24 4.25 0.70
CA SER A 183 -19.38 3.33 0.49
C SER A 183 -18.94 2.10 -0.29
N MET A 184 -18.21 2.27 -1.38
CA MET A 184 -17.68 1.17 -2.18
C MET A 184 -16.73 0.30 -1.35
N GLY A 185 -15.77 0.92 -0.65
CA GLY A 185 -14.78 0.21 0.16
C GLY A 185 -15.42 -0.56 1.30
N LEU A 186 -16.35 0.06 2.04
CA LEU A 186 -17.08 -0.57 3.15
C LEU A 186 -17.91 -1.75 2.65
N GLN A 187 -18.73 -1.55 1.63
CA GLN A 187 -19.55 -2.62 1.07
C GLN A 187 -18.70 -3.80 0.60
N ASN A 188 -17.60 -3.54 -0.10
CA ASN A 188 -16.68 -4.59 -0.54
C ASN A 188 -16.07 -5.35 0.66
N ALA A 189 -15.68 -4.64 1.73
CA ALA A 189 -15.14 -5.25 2.95
C ALA A 189 -16.16 -6.15 3.64
N LEU A 190 -17.40 -5.67 3.83
CA LEU A 190 -18.47 -6.43 4.47
C LEU A 190 -18.83 -7.70 3.68
N TRP A 191 -18.97 -7.58 2.35
CA TRP A 191 -19.28 -8.71 1.50
C TRP A 191 -18.14 -9.74 1.44
N GLN A 192 -16.88 -9.28 1.51
CA GLN A 192 -15.73 -10.18 1.56
C GLN A 192 -15.58 -10.84 2.95
N ALA A 193 -15.90 -10.12 4.03
CA ALA A 193 -15.94 -10.69 5.39
C ALA A 193 -17.09 -11.71 5.56
N GLY A 194 -18.16 -11.53 4.79
CA GLY A 194 -19.36 -12.37 4.83
C GLY A 194 -20.32 -12.00 5.97
N GLY A 195 -20.33 -10.71 6.40
CA GLY A 195 -21.22 -10.21 7.44
C GLY A 195 -20.85 -8.79 7.88
N CYS A 196 -21.67 -8.21 8.77
CA CYS A 196 -21.56 -6.84 9.26
C CYS A 196 -21.20 -6.81 10.75
N PRO A 197 -20.24 -5.98 11.19
CA PRO A 197 -20.07 -5.71 12.62
C PRO A 197 -21.22 -4.86 13.15
N ARG A 198 -21.46 -4.89 14.46
CA ARG A 198 -22.53 -4.08 15.10
C ARG A 198 -22.24 -2.57 14.97
N GLU A 199 -20.97 -2.19 15.04
CA GLU A 199 -20.55 -0.79 14.94
C GLU A 199 -19.57 -0.60 13.79
N HIS A 200 -19.67 0.53 13.10
CA HIS A 200 -18.66 1.01 12.18
C HIS A 200 -18.13 2.36 12.66
N ARG A 201 -16.80 2.46 12.77
CA ARG A 201 -16.12 3.69 13.17
C ARG A 201 -15.19 4.15 12.04
N THR A 202 -15.25 5.46 11.76
CA THR A 202 -14.35 6.11 10.81
C THR A 202 -13.93 7.47 11.33
N ASP A 203 -12.67 7.86 11.08
CA ASP A 203 -12.08 9.08 11.63
C ASP A 203 -12.17 10.28 10.68
N SER A 204 -12.07 10.04 9.40
CA SER A 204 -11.58 11.04 8.44
C SER A 204 -12.61 11.77 7.62
N LEU A 205 -13.87 11.81 8.01
CA LEU A 205 -14.88 12.38 7.13
C LEU A 205 -14.95 13.92 7.18
N SER A 206 -14.39 14.53 8.23
CA SER A 206 -14.42 15.99 8.43
C SER A 206 -13.42 16.75 7.54
N ALA A 207 -12.35 16.13 7.09
CA ALA A 207 -11.34 16.79 6.27
C ALA A 207 -11.72 16.87 4.76
N ALA A 208 -12.70 16.09 4.34
CA ALA A 208 -13.14 16.02 2.93
C ALA A 208 -14.19 17.08 2.57
N PHE A 209 -14.75 17.81 3.55
CA PHE A 209 -15.83 18.75 3.34
C PHE A 209 -15.32 20.16 3.05
N ARG A 210 -15.92 20.80 2.04
CA ARG A 210 -15.62 22.19 1.69
C ARG A 210 -16.53 23.20 2.38
N ASN A 211 -17.70 22.74 2.82
CA ASN A 211 -18.72 23.57 3.50
C ASN A 211 -19.63 22.71 4.37
N LEU A 212 -20.44 23.37 5.22
CA LEU A 212 -21.39 22.70 6.13
C LEU A 212 -22.46 21.87 5.39
N ALA A 213 -22.90 22.31 4.21
CA ALA A 213 -23.90 21.59 3.42
C ALA A 213 -23.36 20.25 2.88
N ASP A 214 -22.10 20.22 2.46
CA ASP A 214 -21.43 18.95 2.03
C ASP A 214 -21.27 17.99 3.22
N GLU A 215 -21.05 18.52 4.43
CA GLU A 215 -20.96 17.72 5.67
C GLU A 215 -22.32 17.12 6.05
N ASP A 216 -23.40 17.90 5.95
CA ASP A 216 -24.75 17.44 6.25
C ASP A 216 -25.23 16.36 5.26
N ASP A 217 -25.00 16.55 3.96
CA ASP A 217 -25.34 15.56 2.93
C ASP A 217 -24.54 14.26 3.11
N PHE A 218 -23.25 14.38 3.37
CA PHE A 218 -22.41 13.20 3.64
C PHE A 218 -22.91 12.46 4.88
N THR A 219 -23.22 13.16 5.96
CA THR A 219 -23.68 12.57 7.22
C THR A 219 -24.99 11.81 7.02
N ALA A 220 -25.95 12.37 6.27
CA ALA A 220 -27.23 11.74 5.96
C ALA A 220 -27.05 10.47 5.11
N ARG A 221 -26.19 10.54 4.07
CA ARG A 221 -25.90 9.40 3.20
C ARG A 221 -25.15 8.29 3.94
N TYR A 222 -24.23 8.66 4.82
CA TYR A 222 -23.51 7.68 5.64
C TYR A 222 -24.44 7.01 6.65
N ALA A 223 -25.33 7.77 7.29
CA ALA A 223 -26.35 7.21 8.19
C ALA A 223 -27.26 6.21 7.45
N ALA A 224 -27.74 6.56 6.25
CA ALA A 224 -28.56 5.67 5.43
C ALA A 224 -27.79 4.40 5.00
N LEU A 225 -26.49 4.53 4.70
CA LEU A 225 -25.62 3.37 4.40
C LEU A 225 -25.53 2.43 5.61
N LEU A 226 -25.29 2.97 6.80
CA LEU A 226 -25.20 2.18 8.03
C LEU A 226 -26.53 1.51 8.39
N GLU A 227 -27.64 2.24 8.27
CA GLU A 227 -28.98 1.72 8.48
C GLU A 227 -29.26 0.53 7.55
N HIS A 228 -28.91 0.63 6.27
CA HIS A 228 -29.06 -0.45 5.29
C HIS A 228 -28.34 -1.75 5.71
N TYR A 229 -27.20 -1.62 6.39
CA TYR A 229 -26.41 -2.75 6.89
C TYR A 229 -26.68 -3.11 8.37
N GLY A 230 -27.63 -2.42 9.02
CA GLY A 230 -27.98 -2.64 10.42
C GLY A 230 -26.88 -2.24 11.42
N MET A 231 -25.93 -1.41 11.00
CA MET A 231 -24.79 -1.00 11.81
C MET A 231 -25.03 0.35 12.51
N HIS A 232 -24.40 0.53 13.66
CA HIS A 232 -24.33 1.82 14.34
C HIS A 232 -23.05 2.57 13.97
N GLY A 233 -23.17 3.85 13.63
CA GLY A 233 -22.02 4.71 13.39
C GLY A 233 -21.47 5.28 14.69
N THR A 234 -20.18 5.16 14.90
CA THR A 234 -19.48 5.84 15.99
C THR A 234 -18.39 6.74 15.41
N ARG A 235 -18.20 7.91 16.01
CA ARG A 235 -17.12 8.85 15.63
C ARG A 235 -16.08 8.86 16.74
N ASN A 236 -14.84 9.13 16.37
CA ASN A 236 -13.83 9.43 17.38
C ASN A 236 -14.11 10.78 18.01
N ASN A 237 -13.96 10.88 19.32
CA ASN A 237 -14.04 12.15 20.01
C ASN A 237 -12.87 13.04 19.58
N ARG A 238 -13.16 14.25 19.10
CA ARG A 238 -12.12 15.23 18.74
C ARG A 238 -11.21 15.46 19.95
N GLY A 239 -9.90 15.22 19.77
CA GLY A 239 -8.88 15.46 20.80
C GLY A 239 -8.48 14.27 21.67
N LEU A 240 -9.12 13.10 21.53
CA LEU A 240 -8.72 11.87 22.22
C LEU A 240 -7.99 10.94 21.24
N GLY A 241 -6.71 11.25 20.93
CA GLY A 241 -5.84 10.45 20.05
C GLY A 241 -5.68 8.98 20.46
N HIS A 242 -6.05 8.65 21.70
CA HIS A 242 -5.96 7.28 22.24
C HIS A 242 -7.00 6.30 21.66
N GLU A 243 -8.11 6.80 21.13
CA GLU A 243 -9.16 5.95 20.56
C GLU A 243 -8.77 5.40 19.18
N ASN A 244 -7.84 6.06 18.47
CA ASN A 244 -7.37 5.71 17.13
C ASN A 244 -6.07 4.90 17.09
N GLY A 245 -5.36 4.74 18.19
CA GLY A 245 -4.05 4.11 18.21
C GLY A 245 -4.00 2.71 17.58
N SER A 246 -5.15 2.01 17.51
CA SER A 246 -5.24 0.70 16.87
C SER A 246 -5.36 0.79 15.35
N VAL A 247 -6.02 1.82 14.79
CA VAL A 247 -6.15 2.04 13.34
C VAL A 247 -4.87 2.65 12.78
N GLU A 248 -4.34 3.69 13.43
CA GLU A 248 -3.07 4.31 13.05
C GLU A 248 -1.91 3.30 13.05
N SER A 249 -1.86 2.42 14.06
CA SER A 249 -0.88 1.34 14.08
C SER A 249 -1.10 0.34 12.95
N SER A 250 -2.35 0.01 12.60
CA SER A 250 -2.69 -0.88 11.48
C SER A 250 -2.26 -0.30 10.15
N HIS A 251 -2.48 1.02 9.93
CA HIS A 251 -2.03 1.73 8.73
C HIS A 251 -0.52 1.72 8.58
N ARG A 252 0.21 2.03 9.66
CA ARG A 252 1.67 1.98 9.67
C ARG A 252 2.18 0.59 9.31
N TYR A 253 1.65 -0.45 9.95
CA TYR A 253 2.04 -1.83 9.66
C TYR A 253 1.67 -2.29 8.25
N LEU A 254 0.56 -1.80 7.70
CA LEU A 254 0.19 -2.06 6.31
C LEU A 254 1.18 -1.39 5.34
N LYS A 255 1.47 -0.10 5.52
CA LYS A 255 2.46 0.64 4.70
C LYS A 255 3.83 -0.04 4.75
N GLU A 256 4.29 -0.39 5.95
CA GLU A 256 5.55 -1.11 6.14
C GLU A 256 5.55 -2.47 5.42
N ALA A 257 4.46 -3.24 5.51
CA ALA A 257 4.35 -4.52 4.84
C ALA A 257 4.37 -4.37 3.31
N VAL A 258 3.73 -3.35 2.76
CA VAL A 258 3.76 -3.03 1.32
C VAL A 258 5.16 -2.62 0.89
N ASP A 259 5.82 -1.74 1.64
CA ASP A 259 7.18 -1.28 1.33
C ASP A 259 8.20 -2.42 1.37
N GLN A 260 8.15 -3.27 2.40
CA GLN A 260 8.99 -4.46 2.50
C GLN A 260 8.74 -5.46 1.36
N ALA A 261 7.48 -5.66 0.95
CA ALA A 261 7.14 -6.52 -0.17
C ALA A 261 7.67 -5.95 -1.51
N LEU A 262 7.66 -4.63 -1.69
CA LEU A 262 8.25 -3.95 -2.85
C LEU A 262 9.78 -4.06 -2.87
N MET A 263 10.43 -3.96 -1.69
CA MET A 263 11.87 -4.19 -1.57
C MET A 263 12.24 -5.63 -1.98
N LEU A 264 11.47 -6.63 -1.53
CA LEU A 264 11.68 -8.03 -1.91
C LEU A 264 11.44 -8.27 -3.41
N ARG A 265 10.51 -7.54 -4.02
CA ARG A 265 10.24 -7.59 -5.46
C ARG A 265 11.38 -6.98 -6.29
N GLY A 266 12.17 -6.08 -5.70
CA GLY A 266 13.32 -5.42 -6.33
C GLY A 266 12.97 -4.20 -7.21
N HIS A 267 11.70 -3.93 -7.45
CA HIS A 267 11.24 -2.74 -8.18
C HIS A 267 9.82 -2.34 -7.77
N ARG A 268 9.48 -1.06 -8.04
CA ARG A 268 8.20 -0.44 -7.65
C ARG A 268 7.27 -0.17 -8.84
N ASP A 269 7.64 -0.59 -10.03
CA ASP A 269 6.86 -0.43 -11.25
C ASP A 269 5.94 -1.62 -11.49
N PHE A 270 4.73 -1.35 -11.97
CA PHE A 270 3.72 -2.34 -12.34
C PHE A 270 3.28 -2.12 -13.79
N ALA A 271 2.93 -3.19 -14.47
CA ALA A 271 2.49 -3.13 -15.86
C ALA A 271 1.20 -2.32 -16.02
N ASP A 272 0.28 -2.48 -15.07
CA ASP A 272 -1.01 -1.83 -15.00
C ASP A 272 -1.55 -1.81 -13.56
N ARG A 273 -2.71 -1.16 -13.36
CA ARG A 273 -3.38 -1.05 -12.06
C ARG A 273 -3.87 -2.40 -11.53
N ALA A 274 -4.25 -3.32 -12.42
CA ALA A 274 -4.73 -4.65 -12.03
C ALA A 274 -3.61 -5.45 -11.36
N ALA A 275 -2.40 -5.40 -11.93
CA ALA A 275 -1.22 -6.04 -11.36
C ALA A 275 -0.84 -5.45 -9.98
N TYR A 276 -0.99 -4.13 -9.80
CA TYR A 276 -0.76 -3.51 -8.49
C TYR A 276 -1.84 -3.90 -7.47
N ASN A 277 -3.11 -3.89 -7.86
CA ASN A 277 -4.20 -4.31 -6.99
C ASN A 277 -4.04 -5.78 -6.55
N GLU A 278 -3.63 -6.66 -7.45
CA GLU A 278 -3.36 -8.06 -7.14
C GLU A 278 -2.19 -8.20 -6.15
N PHE A 279 -1.11 -7.46 -6.34
CA PHE A 279 0.01 -7.41 -5.41
C PHE A 279 -0.42 -6.98 -4.00
N LEU A 280 -1.22 -5.93 -3.89
CA LEU A 280 -1.78 -5.48 -2.61
C LEU A 280 -2.70 -6.55 -1.98
N ARG A 281 -3.55 -7.17 -2.79
CA ARG A 281 -4.46 -8.23 -2.36
C ARG A 281 -3.68 -9.42 -1.77
N GLU A 282 -2.59 -9.83 -2.38
CA GLU A 282 -1.74 -10.90 -1.87
C GLU A 282 -1.12 -10.57 -0.50
N ILE A 283 -0.69 -9.31 -0.29
CA ILE A 283 -0.14 -8.86 0.99
C ILE A 283 -1.20 -8.99 2.08
N VAL A 284 -2.40 -8.44 1.82
CA VAL A 284 -3.52 -8.49 2.77
C VAL A 284 -3.96 -9.92 3.05
N MET A 285 -4.05 -10.76 2.02
CA MET A 285 -4.38 -12.18 2.21
C MET A 285 -3.37 -12.91 3.10
N ARG A 286 -2.07 -12.63 2.95
CA ARG A 286 -1.02 -13.21 3.82
C ARG A 286 -1.18 -12.76 5.26
N ARG A 287 -1.55 -11.50 5.50
CA ARG A 287 -1.81 -10.95 6.83
C ARG A 287 -3.06 -11.57 7.44
N ASN A 288 -4.14 -11.65 6.69
CA ASN A 288 -5.40 -12.27 7.12
C ASN A 288 -5.26 -13.77 7.46
N ARG A 289 -4.42 -14.51 6.73
CA ARG A 289 -4.12 -15.93 7.05
C ARG A 289 -3.55 -16.10 8.45
N ARG A 290 -2.73 -15.16 8.95
CA ARG A 290 -2.17 -15.21 10.32
C ARG A 290 -3.27 -15.08 11.37
N ASN A 291 -4.33 -14.37 11.05
CA ASN A 291 -5.46 -14.08 11.93
C ASN A 291 -6.66 -15.00 11.68
N ALA A 292 -6.54 -16.02 10.85
CA ALA A 292 -7.65 -16.85 10.38
C ALA A 292 -8.43 -17.54 11.51
N ALA A 293 -7.78 -17.92 12.62
CA ALA A 293 -8.44 -18.52 13.76
C ALA A 293 -9.35 -17.51 14.49
N ALA A 294 -8.85 -16.31 14.76
CA ALA A 294 -9.63 -15.24 15.37
C ALA A 294 -10.76 -14.78 14.42
N PHE A 295 -10.47 -14.68 13.13
CA PHE A 295 -11.48 -14.29 12.14
C PHE A 295 -12.64 -15.30 12.05
N ARG A 296 -12.38 -16.60 12.15
CA ARG A 296 -13.46 -17.63 12.19
C ARG A 296 -14.40 -17.42 13.37
N LEU A 297 -13.85 -17.08 14.55
CA LEU A 297 -14.66 -16.77 15.73
C LEU A 297 -15.48 -15.48 15.52
N GLU A 298 -14.86 -14.45 14.99
CA GLU A 298 -15.52 -13.17 14.72
C GLU A 298 -16.61 -13.28 13.66
N ARG A 299 -16.34 -14.00 12.57
CA ARG A 299 -17.30 -14.22 11.48
C ARG A 299 -18.61 -14.87 11.95
N ALA A 300 -18.54 -15.76 12.92
CA ALA A 300 -19.72 -16.39 13.51
C ALA A 300 -20.60 -15.42 14.33
N GLN A 301 -20.08 -14.24 14.66
CA GLN A 301 -20.75 -13.20 15.45
C GLN A 301 -21.09 -11.94 14.62
N LEU A 302 -20.71 -11.91 13.35
CA LEU A 302 -21.14 -10.85 12.44
C LEU A 302 -22.64 -10.98 12.15
N MET A 303 -23.30 -9.84 11.98
CA MET A 303 -24.69 -9.81 11.53
C MET A 303 -24.77 -10.20 10.04
N ASP A 304 -25.93 -10.69 9.63
CA ASP A 304 -26.19 -11.07 8.24
C ASP A 304 -26.09 -9.85 7.30
N LEU A 305 -25.63 -10.12 6.09
CA LEU A 305 -25.62 -9.13 5.01
C LEU A 305 -27.05 -8.90 4.50
N PRO A 306 -27.41 -7.67 4.09
CA PRO A 306 -28.65 -7.41 3.38
C PRO A 306 -28.67 -8.17 2.04
N PRO A 307 -29.85 -8.43 1.45
CA PRO A 307 -29.98 -9.21 0.22
C PRO A 307 -29.33 -8.54 -1.02
N ARG A 308 -29.05 -7.25 -0.94
CA ARG A 308 -28.41 -6.47 -2.01
C ARG A 308 -27.55 -5.35 -1.45
N ARG A 309 -26.58 -4.90 -2.25
CA ARG A 309 -25.82 -3.67 -1.96
C ARG A 309 -26.69 -2.44 -2.18
N THR A 310 -26.34 -1.36 -1.49
CA THR A 310 -26.93 -0.06 -1.76
C THR A 310 -26.18 0.66 -2.88
N THR A 311 -26.72 1.79 -3.32
CA THR A 311 -26.11 2.65 -4.35
C THR A 311 -24.82 3.29 -3.82
N ASP A 312 -23.75 3.15 -4.57
CA ASP A 312 -22.41 3.69 -4.25
C ASP A 312 -21.94 4.73 -5.27
N PHE A 313 -22.83 5.34 -6.03
CA PHE A 313 -22.51 6.38 -7.00
C PHE A 313 -23.30 7.67 -6.74
N VAL A 314 -22.81 8.77 -7.30
CA VAL A 314 -23.53 10.03 -7.47
C VAL A 314 -23.74 10.29 -8.94
N GLU A 315 -24.93 10.78 -9.31
CA GLU A 315 -25.23 11.13 -10.69
C GLU A 315 -25.01 12.64 -10.91
N GLU A 316 -24.20 12.98 -11.90
CA GLU A 316 -23.89 14.35 -12.31
C GLU A 316 -24.13 14.52 -13.82
N GLU A 317 -24.34 15.73 -14.29
CA GLU A 317 -24.42 16.03 -15.72
C GLU A 317 -23.14 16.69 -16.22
N ALA A 318 -22.62 16.23 -17.35
CA ALA A 318 -21.47 16.83 -18.00
C ALA A 318 -21.68 16.96 -19.51
N ARG A 319 -21.22 18.06 -20.09
CA ARG A 319 -21.25 18.28 -21.55
C ARG A 319 -19.90 17.98 -22.16
N VAL A 320 -19.88 17.18 -23.22
CA VAL A 320 -18.66 16.92 -24.00
C VAL A 320 -18.35 18.12 -24.89
N THR A 321 -17.17 18.69 -24.70
CA THR A 321 -16.69 19.86 -25.43
C THR A 321 -16.24 19.52 -26.86
N ARG A 322 -15.93 20.54 -27.67
CA ARG A 322 -15.34 20.37 -29.02
C ARG A 322 -13.95 19.72 -28.99
N CYS A 323 -13.30 19.72 -27.82
CA CYS A 323 -12.01 19.06 -27.59
C CYS A 323 -12.14 17.58 -27.22
N SER A 324 -13.32 16.97 -27.34
CA SER A 324 -13.58 15.56 -26.92
C SER A 324 -13.33 15.32 -25.44
N THR A 325 -13.58 16.35 -24.63
CA THR A 325 -13.36 16.33 -23.17
C THR A 325 -14.59 16.80 -22.42
N PHE A 326 -14.72 16.36 -21.18
CA PHE A 326 -15.74 16.82 -20.23
C PHE A 326 -15.13 16.92 -18.83
N THR A 327 -15.74 17.72 -17.96
CA THR A 327 -15.23 17.93 -16.61
C THR A 327 -16.25 17.42 -15.59
N VAL A 328 -15.77 16.63 -14.63
CA VAL A 328 -16.52 16.15 -13.46
C VAL A 328 -15.68 16.39 -12.21
N ARG A 329 -16.26 17.06 -11.23
CA ARG A 329 -15.60 17.38 -9.93
C ARG A 329 -14.22 18.04 -10.08
N GLY A 330 -14.05 18.88 -11.11
CA GLY A 330 -12.80 19.60 -11.35
C GLY A 330 -11.68 18.77 -11.97
N ILE A 331 -11.97 17.56 -12.44
CA ILE A 331 -11.06 16.71 -13.20
C ILE A 331 -11.53 16.68 -14.66
N LEU A 332 -10.60 16.85 -15.58
CA LEU A 332 -10.84 16.80 -17.02
C LEU A 332 -10.69 15.35 -17.51
N TYR A 333 -11.73 14.83 -18.13
CA TYR A 333 -11.80 13.51 -18.76
C TYR A 333 -11.91 13.61 -20.26
N SER A 334 -11.46 12.59 -21.00
CA SER A 334 -11.73 12.46 -22.42
C SER A 334 -12.91 11.53 -22.70
N ALA A 335 -13.59 11.75 -23.80
CA ALA A 335 -14.65 10.88 -24.29
C ALA A 335 -14.48 10.62 -25.80
N PRO A 336 -15.02 9.51 -26.33
CA PRO A 336 -15.06 9.28 -27.79
C PRO A 336 -15.62 10.48 -28.55
N SER A 337 -14.96 10.85 -29.63
CA SER A 337 -15.29 12.07 -30.42
C SER A 337 -16.73 12.12 -30.97
N ARG A 338 -17.37 10.95 -31.12
CA ARG A 338 -18.79 10.86 -31.48
C ARG A 338 -19.74 11.49 -30.45
N LEU A 339 -19.26 11.66 -29.20
CA LEU A 339 -20.06 12.25 -28.11
C LEU A 339 -19.92 13.78 -28.02
N ILE A 340 -19.14 14.42 -28.88
CA ILE A 340 -18.96 15.87 -28.88
C ILE A 340 -20.31 16.56 -28.99
N GLY A 341 -20.55 17.54 -28.13
CA GLY A 341 -21.78 18.35 -28.09
C GLY A 341 -22.90 17.75 -27.22
N HIS A 342 -22.87 16.48 -26.92
CA HIS A 342 -23.89 15.83 -26.10
C HIS A 342 -23.71 16.13 -24.61
N ARG A 343 -24.85 16.14 -23.89
CA ARG A 343 -24.88 16.09 -22.40
C ARG A 343 -25.01 14.65 -21.98
N LEU A 344 -24.11 14.24 -21.08
CA LEU A 344 -24.05 12.89 -20.52
C LEU A 344 -24.53 12.93 -19.08
N LYS A 345 -25.30 11.94 -18.67
CA LYS A 345 -25.48 11.60 -17.26
C LYS A 345 -24.30 10.77 -16.82
N VAL A 346 -23.54 11.24 -15.84
CA VAL A 346 -22.32 10.59 -15.38
C VAL A 346 -22.55 10.04 -13.98
N ARG A 347 -22.46 8.73 -13.84
CA ARG A 347 -22.44 8.06 -12.53
C ARG A 347 -21.01 7.99 -12.05
N VAL A 348 -20.74 8.69 -10.96
CA VAL A 348 -19.42 8.81 -10.33
C VAL A 348 -19.31 7.78 -9.23
N TYR A 349 -18.55 6.73 -9.47
CA TYR A 349 -18.19 5.70 -8.49
C TYR A 349 -16.88 6.04 -7.76
N GLY A 350 -16.45 5.21 -6.83
CA GLY A 350 -15.17 5.36 -6.14
C GLY A 350 -13.96 5.13 -7.06
N ASP A 351 -14.09 4.27 -8.08
CA ASP A 351 -13.03 3.80 -8.97
C ASP A 351 -13.19 4.23 -10.44
N ARG A 352 -14.41 4.61 -10.88
CA ARG A 352 -14.72 4.88 -12.29
C ARG A 352 -15.85 5.88 -12.46
N LEU A 353 -16.01 6.34 -13.68
CA LEU A 353 -17.15 7.11 -14.16
C LEU A 353 -17.82 6.32 -15.27
N ASP A 354 -19.14 6.11 -15.14
CA ASP A 354 -19.98 5.52 -16.19
C ASP A 354 -20.85 6.63 -16.81
N CYS A 355 -20.69 6.86 -18.11
CA CYS A 355 -21.36 7.93 -18.84
C CYS A 355 -22.53 7.36 -19.64
N TYR A 356 -23.71 7.91 -19.43
CA TYR A 356 -24.95 7.50 -20.07
C TYR A 356 -25.49 8.58 -21.00
N LEU A 357 -26.01 8.15 -22.14
CA LEU A 357 -26.76 8.99 -23.09
C LEU A 357 -28.09 8.30 -23.37
N SER A 358 -29.19 9.01 -23.11
CA SER A 358 -30.55 8.45 -23.29
C SER A 358 -30.77 7.10 -22.61
N GLY A 359 -30.16 6.90 -21.42
CA GLY A 359 -30.27 5.67 -20.63
C GLY A 359 -29.29 4.55 -21.00
N ALA A 360 -28.59 4.65 -22.13
CA ALA A 360 -27.58 3.68 -22.54
C ALA A 360 -26.19 4.07 -22.03
N LEU A 361 -25.42 3.08 -21.53
CA LEU A 361 -24.00 3.28 -21.21
C LEU A 361 -23.20 3.46 -22.50
N VAL A 362 -22.60 4.63 -22.71
CA VAL A 362 -21.87 4.99 -23.94
C VAL A 362 -20.37 5.08 -23.75
N HIS A 363 -19.92 5.25 -22.50
CA HIS A 363 -18.49 5.34 -22.15
C HIS A 363 -18.28 5.05 -20.68
N SER A 364 -17.20 4.35 -20.36
CA SER A 364 -16.72 4.15 -18.99
C SER A 364 -15.23 4.48 -18.93
N THR A 365 -14.81 5.20 -17.91
CA THR A 365 -13.41 5.62 -17.73
C THR A 365 -13.02 5.50 -16.25
N PRO A 366 -11.77 5.12 -15.94
CA PRO A 366 -11.27 5.14 -14.57
C PRO A 366 -11.39 6.53 -13.96
N ARG A 367 -11.63 6.57 -12.65
CA ARG A 367 -11.66 7.84 -11.92
C ARG A 367 -10.26 8.45 -11.88
N GLY A 368 -10.15 9.73 -12.21
CA GLY A 368 -8.89 10.47 -12.15
C GLY A 368 -8.55 10.90 -10.73
N SER A 369 -7.26 11.09 -10.47
CA SER A 369 -6.76 11.58 -9.18
C SER A 369 -7.00 13.09 -9.02
N ARG A 370 -7.27 13.51 -7.78
CA ARG A 370 -7.22 14.91 -7.35
C ARG A 370 -5.88 15.28 -6.72
N ALA A 371 -5.00 14.30 -6.50
CA ALA A 371 -3.67 14.52 -5.97
C ALA A 371 -2.79 15.21 -7.02
N GLY A 372 -2.02 16.20 -6.61
CA GLY A 372 -1.13 16.97 -7.50
C GLY A 372 -1.84 18.03 -8.34
N ASP A 373 -1.05 18.69 -9.17
CA ASP A 373 -1.51 19.79 -10.04
C ASP A 373 -2.21 19.29 -11.30
N ASN A 374 -2.01 18.04 -11.67
CA ASN A 374 -2.53 17.47 -12.92
C ASN A 374 -3.89 16.80 -12.71
N ARG A 375 -4.97 17.60 -12.83
CA ARG A 375 -6.36 17.15 -12.70
C ARG A 375 -6.93 16.66 -14.01
N ARG A 376 -6.25 15.71 -14.68
CA ARG A 376 -6.64 15.20 -16.01
C ARG A 376 -6.55 13.67 -16.02
N SER A 377 -7.54 13.05 -16.66
CA SER A 377 -7.60 11.60 -16.91
C SER A 377 -8.03 11.40 -18.35
N LEU A 378 -7.06 11.35 -19.25
CA LEU A 378 -7.28 11.37 -20.69
C LEU A 378 -6.83 10.05 -21.31
N ASP A 379 -7.64 9.50 -22.21
CA ASP A 379 -7.28 8.35 -23.05
C ASP A 379 -6.90 8.85 -24.45
N TYR A 380 -5.65 8.63 -24.85
CA TYR A 380 -5.12 9.03 -26.15
C TYR A 380 -5.91 8.45 -27.33
N ARG A 381 -6.56 7.30 -27.16
CA ARG A 381 -7.37 6.64 -28.17
C ARG A 381 -8.52 7.53 -28.68
N HIS A 382 -9.05 8.40 -27.82
CA HIS A 382 -10.12 9.33 -28.20
C HIS A 382 -9.68 10.43 -29.16
N PHE A 383 -8.38 10.66 -29.30
CA PHE A 383 -7.80 11.74 -30.10
C PHE A 383 -7.10 11.25 -31.37
N ILE A 384 -6.79 9.95 -31.48
CA ILE A 384 -5.93 9.37 -32.53
C ILE A 384 -6.44 9.71 -33.91
N GLU A 385 -7.73 9.50 -34.23
CA GLU A 385 -8.29 9.76 -35.56
C GLU A 385 -8.20 11.24 -35.98
N SER A 386 -8.28 12.15 -35.00
CA SER A 386 -8.11 13.58 -35.26
C SER A 386 -6.64 13.96 -35.43
N LEU A 387 -5.74 13.36 -34.65
CA LEU A 387 -4.30 13.56 -34.72
C LEU A 387 -3.72 13.01 -36.04
N LYS A 388 -4.20 11.88 -36.53
CA LYS A 388 -3.81 11.35 -37.86
C LYS A 388 -4.05 12.36 -38.99
N ARG A 389 -5.17 13.07 -38.93
CA ARG A 389 -5.51 14.12 -39.94
C ARG A 389 -4.67 15.37 -39.72
N LYS A 390 -4.24 15.69 -38.51
CA LYS A 390 -3.52 16.91 -38.11
C LYS A 390 -2.34 16.61 -37.19
N PRO A 391 -1.31 15.85 -37.63
CA PRO A 391 -0.23 15.39 -36.76
C PRO A 391 0.54 16.53 -36.09
N GLN A 392 0.68 17.68 -36.78
CA GLN A 392 1.42 18.82 -36.21
C GLN A 392 0.74 19.47 -35.00
N ALA A 393 -0.57 19.23 -34.81
CA ALA A 393 -1.27 19.70 -33.61
C ALA A 393 -0.74 19.06 -32.32
N PHE A 394 -0.10 17.88 -32.42
CA PHE A 394 0.41 17.14 -31.27
C PHE A 394 1.41 17.96 -30.44
N LYS A 395 2.34 18.68 -31.08
CA LYS A 395 3.36 19.49 -30.39
C LYS A 395 2.75 20.58 -29.48
N GLY A 396 1.75 21.29 -29.98
CA GLY A 396 1.12 22.42 -29.28
C GLY A 396 -0.08 22.02 -28.41
N LEU A 397 -0.35 20.74 -28.20
CA LEU A 397 -1.50 20.27 -27.45
C LEU A 397 -1.29 20.53 -25.95
N ALA A 398 -2.24 21.24 -25.31
CA ALA A 398 -2.13 21.65 -23.90
C ALA A 398 -2.11 20.46 -22.90
N PHE A 399 -2.50 19.28 -23.35
CA PHE A 399 -2.53 18.04 -22.56
C PHE A 399 -1.77 16.90 -23.28
N ARG A 400 -0.72 17.24 -24.04
CA ARG A 400 0.09 16.28 -24.78
C ARG A 400 0.71 15.21 -23.87
N ASP A 401 1.22 15.64 -22.72
CA ASP A 401 1.99 14.78 -21.82
C ASP A 401 1.10 13.71 -21.17
N GLU A 402 -0.20 13.98 -21.04
CA GLU A 402 -1.20 13.02 -20.57
C GLU A 402 -1.65 12.01 -21.63
N LEU A 403 -1.29 12.22 -22.89
CA LEU A 403 -1.59 11.28 -23.98
C LEU A 403 -0.55 10.15 -24.10
N PHE A 404 0.56 10.22 -23.39
CA PHE A 404 1.52 9.12 -23.38
C PHE A 404 1.03 7.99 -22.48
N PRO A 405 0.72 6.80 -23.02
CA PRO A 405 0.18 5.72 -22.21
C PRO A 405 1.20 5.12 -21.23
N ARG A 406 2.49 5.27 -21.56
CA ARG A 406 3.62 4.78 -20.77
C ARG A 406 4.81 5.70 -20.89
N GLU A 407 5.69 5.67 -19.87
CA GLU A 407 6.90 6.49 -19.85
C GLU A 407 7.80 6.31 -21.09
N ALA A 408 7.83 5.12 -21.66
CA ALA A 408 8.59 4.84 -22.89
C ALA A 408 8.18 5.74 -24.05
N TYR A 409 6.88 6.04 -24.22
CA TYR A 409 6.38 6.93 -25.28
C TYR A 409 6.80 8.37 -25.05
N ARG A 410 6.78 8.85 -23.79
CA ARG A 410 7.24 10.20 -23.45
C ARG A 410 8.73 10.36 -23.75
N ARG A 411 9.56 9.43 -23.29
CA ARG A 411 11.00 9.42 -23.57
C ARG A 411 11.31 9.33 -25.07
N THR A 412 10.52 8.56 -25.81
CA THR A 412 10.64 8.47 -27.26
C THR A 412 10.32 9.82 -27.90
N TRP A 413 9.24 10.51 -27.46
CA TRP A 413 8.91 11.83 -27.96
C TRP A 413 10.03 12.83 -27.73
N GLU A 414 10.65 12.86 -26.56
CA GLU A 414 11.78 13.73 -26.24
C GLU A 414 12.95 13.52 -27.22
N GLN A 415 13.26 12.28 -27.56
CA GLN A 415 14.31 11.97 -28.55
C GLN A 415 13.91 12.36 -29.98
N LEU A 416 12.65 12.14 -30.35
CA LEU A 416 12.13 12.55 -31.67
C LEU A 416 12.18 14.08 -31.84
N GLU A 417 11.77 14.82 -30.80
CA GLU A 417 11.74 16.29 -30.83
C GLU A 417 13.14 16.91 -30.96
N VAL A 418 14.17 16.28 -30.39
CA VAL A 418 15.55 16.76 -30.47
C VAL A 418 16.21 16.39 -31.79
N ARG A 419 15.89 15.22 -32.35
CA ARG A 419 16.68 14.63 -33.47
C ARG A 419 16.00 14.73 -34.85
N LEU A 420 14.71 15.04 -34.90
CA LEU A 420 13.95 15.14 -36.15
C LEU A 420 13.34 16.53 -36.35
N ALA A 421 13.07 16.86 -37.60
CA ALA A 421 12.26 18.03 -37.94
C ALA A 421 10.87 17.89 -37.28
N GLN A 422 10.29 19.00 -36.80
CA GLN A 422 9.03 19.02 -36.05
C GLN A 422 7.90 18.23 -36.74
N ARG A 423 7.78 18.38 -38.05
CA ARG A 423 6.74 17.72 -38.85
C ARG A 423 6.90 16.18 -38.80
N GLU A 424 8.11 15.74 -38.90
CA GLU A 424 8.47 14.30 -38.90
C GLU A 424 8.31 13.71 -37.51
N ALA A 425 8.81 14.38 -36.48
CA ALA A 425 8.64 13.97 -35.07
C ALA A 425 7.16 13.78 -34.72
N CYS A 426 6.30 14.77 -35.07
CA CYS A 426 4.85 14.67 -34.84
C CYS A 426 4.20 13.51 -35.60
N LYS A 427 4.57 13.29 -36.88
CA LYS A 427 4.03 12.18 -37.67
C LYS A 427 4.44 10.82 -37.08
N THR A 428 5.69 10.68 -36.71
CA THR A 428 6.22 9.44 -36.11
C THR A 428 5.52 9.17 -34.78
N MET A 429 5.43 10.16 -33.89
CA MET A 429 4.78 9.96 -32.59
C MET A 429 3.30 9.62 -32.70
N VAL A 430 2.55 10.33 -33.56
CA VAL A 430 1.12 10.01 -33.80
C VAL A 430 0.97 8.61 -34.40
N GLY A 431 1.87 8.20 -35.28
CA GLY A 431 1.87 6.85 -35.85
C GLY A 431 2.19 5.76 -34.80
N LEU A 432 3.08 6.05 -33.84
CA LEU A 432 3.36 5.15 -32.71
C LEU A 432 2.14 5.02 -31.79
N LEU A 433 1.46 6.12 -31.48
CA LEU A 433 0.22 6.11 -30.69
C LEU A 433 -0.91 5.38 -31.42
N GLU A 434 -1.00 5.52 -32.75
CA GLU A 434 -1.95 4.75 -33.57
C GLU A 434 -1.67 3.24 -33.45
N LEU A 435 -0.42 2.85 -33.58
CA LEU A 435 -0.01 1.45 -33.45
C LEU A 435 -0.28 0.91 -32.04
N ALA A 436 0.00 1.72 -31.02
CA ALA A 436 -0.29 1.39 -29.62
C ALA A 436 -1.79 1.22 -29.32
N ALA A 437 -2.66 1.89 -30.07
CA ALA A 437 -4.11 1.77 -29.90
C ALA A 437 -4.68 0.42 -30.36
N MET A 438 -3.89 -0.41 -31.04
CA MET A 438 -4.28 -1.77 -31.39
C MET A 438 -4.28 -2.67 -30.14
N ASP A 439 -5.20 -3.62 -30.09
CA ASP A 439 -5.36 -4.51 -28.95
C ASP A 439 -4.08 -5.28 -28.62
N GLY A 440 -3.64 -5.18 -27.35
CA GLY A 440 -2.47 -5.87 -26.84
C GLY A 440 -1.10 -5.31 -27.27
N VAL A 441 -1.05 -4.32 -28.17
CA VAL A 441 0.21 -3.80 -28.75
C VAL A 441 0.88 -2.77 -27.83
N GLU A 442 0.14 -1.99 -27.06
CA GLU A 442 0.65 -0.86 -26.27
C GLU A 442 1.87 -1.20 -25.39
N ALA A 443 1.78 -2.30 -24.61
CA ALA A 443 2.85 -2.71 -23.70
C ALA A 443 4.06 -3.31 -24.45
N LEU A 444 3.80 -4.08 -25.49
CA LEU A 444 4.85 -4.69 -26.33
C LEU A 444 5.63 -3.62 -27.09
N LEU A 445 4.93 -2.64 -27.64
CA LEU A 445 5.55 -1.52 -28.33
C LEU A 445 6.36 -0.66 -27.34
N ALA A 446 5.87 -0.43 -26.13
CA ALA A 446 6.63 0.29 -25.10
C ALA A 446 7.94 -0.42 -24.77
N ALA A 447 7.93 -1.75 -24.62
CA ALA A 447 9.15 -2.54 -24.41
C ALA A 447 10.13 -2.41 -25.57
N ARG A 448 9.62 -2.46 -26.82
CA ARG A 448 10.42 -2.27 -28.03
C ARG A 448 11.02 -0.87 -28.12
N LEU A 449 10.23 0.17 -27.80
CA LEU A 449 10.72 1.54 -27.73
C LEU A 449 11.83 1.73 -26.69
N ASN A 450 11.69 1.13 -25.51
CA ASN A 450 12.74 1.16 -24.50
C ASN A 450 14.04 0.53 -25.00
N ALA A 451 13.97 -0.60 -25.70
CA ALA A 451 15.14 -1.26 -26.29
C ALA A 451 15.82 -0.33 -27.33
N LEU A 452 15.04 0.29 -28.22
CA LEU A 452 15.57 1.26 -29.19
C LEU A 452 16.26 2.47 -28.50
N LEU A 453 15.67 2.97 -27.43
CA LEU A 453 16.24 4.08 -26.67
C LEU A 453 17.57 3.72 -25.98
N VAL A 454 17.72 2.50 -25.49
CA VAL A 454 19.00 1.99 -24.93
C VAL A 454 20.09 1.98 -26.01
N ASP A 455 19.75 1.55 -27.21
CA ASP A 455 20.67 1.51 -28.36
C ASP A 455 20.84 2.89 -29.02
N SER A 456 20.25 3.94 -28.46
CA SER A 456 20.24 5.32 -29.03
C SER A 456 19.66 5.39 -30.46
N ASN A 457 18.80 4.44 -30.85
CA ASN A 457 18.14 4.40 -32.13
C ASN A 457 16.78 5.10 -32.08
N LEU A 458 16.41 5.75 -33.19
CA LEU A 458 15.04 6.24 -33.36
C LEU A 458 14.12 5.14 -33.89
N PRO A 459 12.83 5.16 -33.53
CA PRO A 459 11.87 4.20 -34.05
C PRO A 459 11.60 4.43 -35.55
N ASP A 460 11.75 3.37 -36.35
CA ASP A 460 11.23 3.32 -37.72
C ASP A 460 9.78 2.84 -37.69
N LEU A 461 8.87 3.76 -37.96
CA LEU A 461 7.44 3.48 -37.92
C LEU A 461 7.01 2.40 -38.93
N LYS A 462 7.69 2.31 -40.08
CA LYS A 462 7.36 1.31 -41.12
C LYS A 462 7.74 -0.09 -40.60
N ALA A 463 8.96 -0.25 -40.11
CA ALA A 463 9.43 -1.52 -39.55
C ALA A 463 8.58 -1.97 -38.36
N LEU A 464 8.21 -1.03 -37.46
CA LEU A 464 7.35 -1.35 -36.33
C LEU A 464 5.93 -1.74 -36.74
N ARG A 465 5.37 -1.13 -37.77
CA ARG A 465 4.06 -1.55 -38.32
C ARG A 465 4.11 -2.97 -38.89
N GLU A 466 5.19 -3.34 -39.55
CA GLU A 466 5.39 -4.69 -40.06
C GLU A 466 5.59 -5.70 -38.90
N GLU A 467 6.35 -5.33 -37.86
CA GLU A 467 6.61 -6.15 -36.67
C GLU A 467 5.30 -6.44 -35.89
N PHE A 468 4.45 -5.44 -35.73
CA PHE A 468 3.19 -5.50 -34.98
C PHE A 468 1.95 -5.69 -35.86
N ALA A 469 2.13 -5.95 -37.15
CA ALA A 469 0.99 -6.27 -38.01
C ALA A 469 0.24 -7.49 -37.47
N PRO A 470 -1.11 -7.47 -37.45
CA PRO A 470 -1.85 -8.64 -37.05
C PRO A 470 -1.46 -9.79 -37.96
N ARG A 471 -0.77 -10.76 -37.40
CA ARG A 471 -0.55 -12.03 -38.11
C ARG A 471 -1.95 -12.60 -38.33
N HIS A 472 -2.42 -12.63 -39.57
CA HIS A 472 -3.63 -13.34 -39.90
C HIS A 472 -3.44 -14.77 -39.40
N ALA A 473 -4.05 -15.09 -38.28
CA ALA A 473 -4.25 -16.48 -37.95
C ALA A 473 -5.00 -17.03 -39.17
N THR A 474 -4.36 -17.91 -39.92
CA THR A 474 -5.05 -18.67 -40.94
C THR A 474 -6.26 -19.28 -40.23
N CYS A 475 -7.44 -18.73 -40.55
CA CYS A 475 -8.68 -19.30 -40.02
C CYS A 475 -8.56 -20.81 -40.26
N PRO A 476 -8.61 -21.67 -39.24
CA PRO A 476 -8.65 -23.10 -39.49
C PRO A 476 -9.83 -23.32 -40.41
N VAL A 477 -9.59 -23.99 -41.54
CA VAL A 477 -10.68 -24.42 -42.42
C VAL A 477 -11.48 -25.41 -41.60
N VAL A 478 -12.50 -24.94 -40.93
CA VAL A 478 -13.44 -25.79 -40.22
C VAL A 478 -14.30 -26.45 -41.32
N ASN A 479 -13.93 -27.64 -41.72
CA ASN A 479 -14.82 -28.49 -42.51
C ASN A 479 -15.99 -28.88 -41.61
N VAL A 480 -17.08 -28.12 -41.69
CA VAL A 480 -18.32 -28.50 -41.07
C VAL A 480 -18.96 -29.52 -42.04
N GLU A 481 -18.83 -30.81 -41.72
CA GLU A 481 -19.67 -31.80 -42.35
C GLU A 481 -21.13 -31.50 -41.95
N MET A 482 -21.86 -30.95 -42.90
CA MET A 482 -23.28 -30.73 -42.70
C MET A 482 -23.97 -32.07 -42.54
N PRO A 483 -24.69 -32.30 -41.44
CA PRO A 483 -25.44 -33.52 -41.28
C PRO A 483 -26.45 -33.62 -42.43
N PRO A 484 -26.74 -34.84 -42.94
CA PRO A 484 -27.65 -35.02 -44.03
C PRO A 484 -29.02 -34.43 -43.67
N VAL A 485 -29.68 -33.85 -44.67
CA VAL A 485 -30.98 -33.14 -44.47
C VAL A 485 -32.01 -34.05 -43.76
N SER A 486 -31.92 -35.37 -43.97
CA SER A 486 -32.75 -36.37 -43.29
C SER A 486 -32.59 -36.39 -41.76
N SER A 487 -31.49 -35.88 -41.20
CA SER A 487 -31.33 -35.78 -39.74
C SER A 487 -32.19 -34.67 -39.10
N TYR A 488 -32.76 -33.79 -39.92
CA TYR A 488 -33.69 -32.74 -39.48
C TYR A 488 -35.16 -33.23 -39.50
N ASP A 489 -35.46 -34.35 -40.16
CA ASP A 489 -36.79 -34.92 -40.20
C ASP A 489 -37.25 -35.41 -38.81
N ASP A 490 -36.31 -35.77 -37.94
CA ASP A 490 -36.58 -36.13 -36.55
C ASP A 490 -37.13 -34.97 -35.68
N LEU A 491 -36.88 -33.74 -36.12
CA LEU A 491 -37.41 -32.54 -35.44
C LEU A 491 -38.91 -32.32 -35.78
N LEU A 492 -39.35 -32.75 -36.96
CA LEU A 492 -40.76 -32.65 -37.39
C LEU A 492 -41.66 -33.67 -36.68
N HIS A 493 -41.10 -34.74 -36.12
CA HIS A 493 -41.89 -35.78 -35.43
C HIS A 493 -42.01 -35.58 -33.91
N LYS A 494 -41.40 -34.54 -33.33
CA LYS A 494 -41.47 -34.22 -31.89
C LYS A 494 -42.63 -33.30 -31.48
N GLU A 495 -43.42 -32.78 -32.42
CA GLU A 495 -44.53 -31.86 -32.11
C GLU A 495 -45.91 -32.52 -31.99
N VAL A 496 -46.01 -33.85 -31.93
CA VAL A 496 -47.31 -34.56 -31.83
C VAL A 496 -47.38 -35.42 -30.54
N ALA A 497 -46.78 -34.97 -29.46
CA ALA A 497 -47.00 -35.59 -28.15
C ALA A 497 -46.91 -34.52 -27.05
N ALA A 498 -47.95 -33.69 -26.92
CA ALA A 498 -48.28 -32.89 -25.75
C ALA A 498 -49.82 -32.84 -25.58
#